data_bd632591fbd35c59c3420a46180e03bf
#
_entry.id   bd632591fbd35c59c3420a46180e03bf
#
_cell.length_a   1.000
_cell.length_b   1.000
_cell.length_c   1.000
_cell.angle_alpha   90.00
_cell.angle_beta   90.00
_cell.angle_gamma   90.00
#
_symmetry.space_group_name_H-M   'P 1'
#
loop_
_entity.id
_entity.type
_entity.pdbx_description
1 polymer ?
#
loop_
_entity_poly.entity_id
_entity_poly.type
_entity_poly.pdbx_seq_one_letter_code
_entity_poly.pdbx_strand_id
1 'polypeptide(L)'
;MLENGGGSIINTASMSAHIVNVPQPQCAYNASKAGVIQLTKSLAIEWAKRGVRVNCISPGYIGTELTLNSPTLIEKWNEMAPMGRMGKPEELEAICVYFAGDIEICFIWIPIVLCVLIAVLTYFYKLDSICGEMTEELEKRR
;
A
#
# COMPACT_ATOMS: atom_id res chain seq x y z
N MET A 1 -20.08 15.11 -8.57
CA MET A 1 -19.97 15.05 -7.10
C MET A 1 -20.11 16.43 -6.47
N LEU A 2 -19.24 17.38 -6.78
CA LEU A 2 -19.25 18.71 -6.15
C LEU A 2 -20.55 19.50 -6.34
N GLU A 3 -21.30 19.24 -7.40
CA GLU A 3 -22.61 19.88 -7.69
C GLU A 3 -23.81 18.99 -7.28
N ASN A 4 -23.56 17.71 -7.00
CA ASN A 4 -24.60 16.70 -6.77
C ASN A 4 -24.62 16.17 -5.32
N GLY A 5 -24.23 17.00 -4.36
CA GLY A 5 -24.36 16.65 -2.93
C GLY A 5 -23.25 15.79 -2.34
N GLY A 6 -22.12 15.63 -3.03
CA GLY A 6 -20.99 14.90 -2.48
C GLY A 6 -20.69 13.55 -3.16
N GLY A 7 -19.93 12.70 -2.47
CA GLY A 7 -19.56 11.37 -2.92
C GLY A 7 -18.25 10.87 -2.33
N SER A 8 -17.82 9.67 -2.75
CA SER A 8 -16.58 9.05 -2.32
C SER A 8 -15.67 8.75 -3.50
N ILE A 9 -14.40 9.11 -3.37
CA ILE A 9 -13.33 8.80 -4.32
C ILE A 9 -12.33 7.90 -3.61
N ILE A 10 -11.97 6.79 -4.24
CA ILE A 10 -10.98 5.86 -3.74
C ILE A 10 -9.86 5.75 -4.78
N ASN A 11 -8.71 6.31 -4.46
CA ASN A 11 -7.54 6.21 -5.32
C ASN A 11 -6.74 4.95 -4.99
N THR A 12 -6.17 4.30 -6.01
CA THR A 12 -5.27 3.18 -5.83
C THR A 12 -3.82 3.65 -5.93
N ALA A 13 -3.17 3.82 -4.78
CA ALA A 13 -1.74 4.06 -4.67
C ALA A 13 -0.96 2.72 -4.75
N SER A 14 0.06 2.55 -3.95
CA SER A 14 0.85 1.32 -3.82
C SER A 14 1.72 1.37 -2.56
N MET A 15 2.12 0.24 -2.03
CA MET A 15 3.19 0.18 -1.03
C MET A 15 4.48 0.84 -1.54
N SER A 16 4.71 0.80 -2.84
CA SER A 16 5.85 1.44 -3.52
C SER A 16 5.90 2.97 -3.39
N ALA A 17 4.80 3.59 -2.92
CA ALA A 17 4.77 5.00 -2.56
C ALA A 17 5.44 5.29 -1.21
N HIS A 18 5.63 4.28 -0.38
CA HIS A 18 6.14 4.36 0.99
C HIS A 18 7.51 3.71 1.15
N ILE A 19 7.79 2.67 0.37
CA ILE A 19 9.04 1.90 0.41
C ILE A 19 9.60 1.71 -0.99
N VAL A 20 10.90 1.41 -1.07
CA VAL A 20 11.56 1.03 -2.32
C VAL A 20 11.56 -0.50 -2.43
N ASN A 21 10.80 -0.99 -3.38
CA ASN A 21 10.72 -2.43 -3.65
C ASN A 21 11.93 -2.92 -4.45
N VAL A 22 12.32 -4.14 -4.18
CA VAL A 22 13.30 -4.89 -4.96
C VAL A 22 12.66 -6.20 -5.44
N PRO A 23 13.13 -6.87 -6.51
CA PRO A 23 14.39 -6.58 -7.24
C PRO A 23 14.22 -5.63 -8.44
N GLN A 24 12.99 -5.30 -8.84
CA GLN A 24 12.75 -4.55 -10.07
C GLN A 24 13.02 -3.04 -9.90
N PRO A 25 13.72 -2.40 -10.86
CA PRO A 25 13.84 -0.96 -10.89
C PRO A 25 12.50 -0.32 -11.30
N GLN A 26 11.95 0.58 -10.47
CA GLN A 26 10.64 1.20 -10.71
C GLN A 26 10.53 2.62 -10.16
N CYS A 27 11.59 3.43 -10.26
CA CYS A 27 11.63 4.77 -9.66
C CYS A 27 10.48 5.68 -10.13
N ALA A 28 10.14 5.67 -11.41
CA ALA A 28 9.04 6.46 -11.97
C ALA A 28 7.68 6.01 -11.42
N TYR A 29 7.47 4.70 -11.30
CA TYR A 29 6.27 4.14 -10.68
C TYR A 29 6.16 4.56 -9.22
N ASN A 30 7.22 4.42 -8.43
CA ASN A 30 7.25 4.81 -7.01
C ASN A 30 6.91 6.29 -6.85
N ALA A 31 7.53 7.17 -7.66
CA ALA A 31 7.23 8.61 -7.66
C ALA A 31 5.78 8.90 -8.02
N SER A 32 5.24 8.23 -9.05
CA SER A 32 3.85 8.40 -9.46
C SER A 32 2.87 8.01 -8.36
N LYS A 33 3.12 6.88 -7.67
CA LYS A 33 2.26 6.39 -6.59
C LYS A 33 2.36 7.24 -5.31
N ALA A 34 3.52 7.83 -5.03
CA ALA A 34 3.67 8.85 -3.99
C ALA A 34 2.87 10.12 -4.33
N GLY A 35 2.87 10.53 -5.61
CA GLY A 35 2.05 11.61 -6.11
C GLY A 35 0.55 11.36 -5.92
N VAL A 36 0.07 10.14 -6.14
CA VAL A 36 -1.34 9.75 -5.88
C VAL A 36 -1.71 9.93 -4.41
N ILE A 37 -0.83 9.56 -3.48
CA ILE A 37 -1.08 9.76 -2.04
C ILE A 37 -1.20 11.25 -1.72
N GLN A 38 -0.28 12.07 -2.22
CA GLN A 38 -0.30 13.51 -1.96
C GLN A 38 -1.52 14.18 -2.60
N LEU A 39 -1.87 13.80 -3.83
CA LEU A 39 -3.09 14.25 -4.50
C LEU A 39 -4.33 13.92 -3.68
N THR A 40 -4.43 12.69 -3.19
CA THR A 40 -5.56 12.26 -2.34
C THR A 40 -5.71 13.14 -1.10
N LYS A 41 -4.60 13.44 -0.41
CA LYS A 41 -4.60 14.32 0.77
C LYS A 41 -5.07 15.73 0.43
N SER A 42 -4.58 16.30 -0.68
CA SER A 42 -4.94 17.63 -1.13
C SER A 42 -6.44 17.73 -1.45
N LEU A 43 -6.94 16.80 -2.27
CA LEU A 43 -8.34 16.76 -2.66
C LEU A 43 -9.27 16.51 -1.47
N ALA A 44 -8.86 15.68 -0.51
CA ALA A 44 -9.62 15.44 0.70
C ALA A 44 -9.85 16.74 1.49
N ILE A 45 -8.82 17.56 1.63
CA ILE A 45 -8.92 18.85 2.33
C ILE A 45 -9.74 19.85 1.51
N GLU A 46 -9.48 19.97 0.20
CA GLU A 46 -10.14 20.94 -0.66
C GLU A 46 -11.66 20.70 -0.78
N TRP A 47 -12.07 19.43 -0.75
CA TRP A 47 -13.45 19.05 -1.06
C TRP A 47 -14.24 18.54 0.15
N ALA A 48 -13.63 18.42 1.32
CA ALA A 48 -14.30 17.95 2.55
C ALA A 48 -15.59 18.74 2.85
N LYS A 49 -15.50 20.08 2.82
CA LYS A 49 -16.66 20.96 3.09
C LYS A 49 -17.75 20.91 2.02
N ARG A 50 -17.48 20.24 0.89
CA ARG A 50 -18.41 20.05 -0.22
C ARG A 50 -19.00 18.63 -0.24
N GLY A 51 -18.82 17.89 0.86
CA GLY A 51 -19.35 16.54 1.01
C GLY A 51 -18.64 15.46 0.18
N VAL A 52 -17.44 15.74 -0.35
CA VAL A 52 -16.67 14.75 -1.10
C VAL A 52 -15.57 14.18 -0.21
N ARG A 53 -15.61 12.87 0.01
CA ARG A 53 -14.55 12.10 0.70
C ARG A 53 -13.55 11.59 -0.33
N VAL A 54 -12.27 11.70 -0.03
CA VAL A 54 -11.21 11.20 -0.90
C VAL A 54 -10.23 10.38 -0.07
N ASN A 55 -10.15 9.09 -0.37
CA ASN A 55 -9.28 8.14 0.30
C ASN A 55 -8.34 7.46 -0.70
N CYS A 56 -7.30 6.80 -0.20
CA CYS A 56 -6.48 5.92 -1.03
C CYS A 56 -6.17 4.60 -0.30
N ILE A 57 -6.03 3.56 -1.09
CA ILE A 57 -5.47 2.28 -0.67
C ILE A 57 -4.06 2.14 -1.25
N SER A 58 -3.16 1.49 -0.51
CA SER A 58 -1.77 1.26 -0.93
C SER A 58 -1.47 -0.26 -0.90
N PRO A 59 -2.01 -1.03 -1.85
CA PRO A 59 -1.81 -2.48 -1.86
C PRO A 59 -0.33 -2.86 -2.01
N GLY A 60 0.02 -4.03 -1.47
CA GLY A 60 1.25 -4.75 -1.78
C GLY A 60 1.18 -5.47 -3.12
N TYR A 61 1.84 -6.61 -3.22
CA TYR A 61 1.75 -7.46 -4.40
C TYR A 61 0.41 -8.19 -4.45
N ILE A 62 -0.35 -7.92 -5.50
CA ILE A 62 -1.67 -8.52 -5.75
C ILE A 62 -1.61 -9.32 -7.04
N GLY A 63 -2.13 -10.54 -7.00
CA GLY A 63 -2.18 -11.47 -8.13
C GLY A 63 -3.20 -11.04 -9.18
N THR A 64 -2.85 -10.07 -9.99
CA THR A 64 -3.64 -9.63 -11.16
C THR A 64 -3.03 -10.18 -12.44
N GLU A 65 -3.76 -10.11 -13.53
CA GLU A 65 -3.26 -10.52 -14.85
C GLU A 65 -1.90 -9.87 -15.17
N LEU A 66 -1.72 -8.60 -14.81
CA LEU A 66 -0.47 -7.87 -15.03
C LEU A 66 0.70 -8.48 -14.24
N THR A 67 0.49 -8.85 -12.99
CA THR A 67 1.55 -9.36 -12.10
C THR A 67 1.85 -10.84 -12.34
N LEU A 68 0.85 -11.62 -12.77
CA LEU A 68 0.98 -13.06 -13.01
C LEU A 68 1.81 -13.42 -14.27
N ASN A 69 2.09 -12.45 -15.13
CA ASN A 69 2.88 -12.65 -16.34
C ASN A 69 4.40 -12.74 -16.10
N SER A 70 4.87 -12.67 -14.84
CA SER A 70 6.31 -12.70 -14.51
C SER A 70 6.63 -13.76 -13.46
N PRO A 71 6.69 -15.06 -13.80
CA PRO A 71 6.87 -16.14 -12.84
C PRO A 71 8.10 -15.99 -11.93
N THR A 72 9.23 -15.54 -12.48
CA THR A 72 10.47 -15.32 -11.72
C THR A 72 10.37 -14.20 -10.68
N LEU A 73 9.55 -13.19 -10.94
CA LEU A 73 9.29 -12.13 -9.97
C LEU A 73 8.29 -12.57 -8.91
N ILE A 74 7.29 -13.37 -9.28
CA ILE A 74 6.30 -13.92 -8.34
C ILE A 74 6.98 -14.69 -7.21
N GLU A 75 7.92 -15.57 -7.57
CA GLU A 75 8.67 -16.36 -6.59
C GLU A 75 9.39 -15.45 -5.59
N LYS A 76 10.15 -14.47 -6.09
CA LYS A 76 10.85 -13.49 -5.25
C LYS A 76 9.91 -12.65 -4.38
N TRP A 77 8.78 -12.22 -4.93
CA TRP A 77 7.78 -11.45 -4.17
C TRP A 77 7.13 -12.29 -3.08
N ASN A 78 6.87 -13.57 -3.35
CA ASN A 78 6.35 -14.49 -2.35
C ASN A 78 7.37 -14.76 -1.23
N GLU A 79 8.64 -14.92 -1.56
CA GLU A 79 9.72 -15.06 -0.56
C GLU A 79 9.84 -13.83 0.35
N MET A 80 9.68 -12.63 -0.22
CA MET A 80 9.75 -11.39 0.55
C MET A 80 8.45 -11.08 1.32
N ALA A 81 7.33 -11.65 0.90
CA ALA A 81 6.06 -11.46 1.59
C ALA A 81 6.02 -12.30 2.87
N PRO A 82 5.70 -11.73 4.04
CA PRO A 82 5.65 -12.48 5.30
C PRO A 82 4.68 -13.66 5.29
N MET A 83 3.57 -13.54 4.53
CA MET A 83 2.60 -14.62 4.35
C MET A 83 3.01 -15.64 3.27
N GLY A 84 4.17 -15.47 2.63
CA GLY A 84 4.67 -16.37 1.58
C GLY A 84 3.86 -16.34 0.28
N ARG A 85 2.97 -15.37 0.10
CA ARG A 85 2.11 -15.26 -1.08
C ARG A 85 1.74 -13.82 -1.41
N MET A 86 1.37 -13.58 -2.65
CA MET A 86 0.66 -12.36 -3.04
C MET A 86 -0.78 -12.37 -2.50
N GLY A 87 -1.35 -11.17 -2.33
CA GLY A 87 -2.77 -11.01 -2.08
C GLY A 87 -3.60 -11.32 -3.32
N LYS A 88 -4.89 -11.60 -3.11
CA LYS A 88 -5.86 -11.74 -4.20
C LYS A 88 -6.64 -10.43 -4.38
N PRO A 89 -7.13 -10.10 -5.60
CA PRO A 89 -7.97 -8.93 -5.82
C PRO A 89 -9.18 -8.86 -4.87
N GLU A 90 -9.80 -10.00 -4.59
CA GLU A 90 -10.98 -10.11 -3.73
C GLU A 90 -10.68 -9.71 -2.27
N GLU A 91 -9.43 -9.82 -1.84
CA GLU A 91 -9.01 -9.40 -0.49
C GLU A 91 -9.03 -7.87 -0.31
N LEU A 92 -9.15 -7.10 -1.41
CA LEU A 92 -9.28 -5.64 -1.39
C LEU A 92 -10.73 -5.15 -1.48
N GLU A 93 -11.69 -6.02 -1.82
CA GLU A 93 -13.08 -5.62 -2.05
C GLU A 93 -13.71 -5.00 -0.80
N ALA A 94 -13.55 -5.64 0.35
CA ALA A 94 -14.15 -5.18 1.59
C ALA A 94 -13.72 -3.76 1.97
N ILE A 95 -12.44 -3.41 1.79
CA ILE A 95 -11.94 -2.07 2.11
C ILE A 95 -12.44 -1.04 1.09
N CYS A 96 -12.60 -1.43 -0.18
CA CYS A 96 -13.17 -0.57 -1.20
C CYS A 96 -14.65 -0.28 -0.90
N VAL A 97 -15.44 -1.31 -0.56
CA VAL A 97 -16.85 -1.15 -0.18
C VAL A 97 -16.97 -0.28 1.07
N TYR A 98 -16.10 -0.48 2.05
CA TYR A 98 -16.06 0.32 3.27
C TYR A 98 -15.81 1.81 2.98
N PHE A 99 -14.85 2.15 2.13
CA PHE A 99 -14.57 3.53 1.76
C PHE A 99 -15.62 4.13 0.82
N ALA A 100 -16.31 3.30 0.05
CA ALA A 100 -17.40 3.76 -0.82
C ALA A 100 -18.69 4.06 -0.04
N GLY A 101 -18.93 3.35 1.07
CA GLY A 101 -20.16 3.47 1.85
C GLY A 101 -20.30 4.80 2.58
N ASP A 102 -21.54 5.12 2.99
CA ASP A 102 -21.89 6.35 3.70
C ASP A 102 -21.63 6.27 5.22
N ILE A 103 -20.81 5.32 5.66
CA ILE A 103 -20.40 5.24 7.05
C ILE A 103 -19.59 6.50 7.35
N GLU A 104 -20.18 7.41 8.11
CA GLU A 104 -19.53 8.64 8.59
C GLU A 104 -18.37 8.28 9.53
N ILE A 105 -17.20 7.98 8.92
CA ILE A 105 -16.00 7.81 9.71
C ILE A 105 -15.19 9.07 9.58
N CYS A 106 -15.13 9.79 10.67
CA CYS A 106 -14.29 10.95 10.87
C CYS A 106 -12.80 10.54 10.94
N PHE A 107 -12.27 9.91 9.88
CA PHE A 107 -10.85 9.60 9.73
C PHE A 107 -10.14 10.66 8.86
N ILE A 108 -10.32 11.96 9.21
CA ILE A 108 -9.79 13.09 8.45
C ILE A 108 -8.26 13.16 8.51
N TRP A 109 -7.59 12.45 9.43
CA TRP A 109 -6.15 12.62 9.68
C TRP A 109 -5.31 11.36 9.70
N ILE A 110 -5.89 10.19 9.50
CA ILE A 110 -5.10 8.96 9.43
C ILE A 110 -5.22 8.47 7.99
N PRO A 111 -4.18 8.61 7.15
CA PRO A 111 -4.10 7.75 5.98
C PRO A 111 -4.09 6.33 6.53
N ILE A 112 -5.21 5.63 6.40
CA ILE A 112 -5.25 4.23 6.79
C ILE A 112 -4.32 3.48 5.85
N VAL A 113 -3.08 3.47 6.23
CA VAL A 113 -2.02 2.55 5.85
C VAL A 113 -2.31 1.20 6.51
N LEU A 114 -3.58 0.80 6.64
CA LEU A 114 -3.92 -0.43 7.37
C LEU A 114 -3.41 -1.68 6.62
N CYS A 115 -3.45 -1.68 5.30
CA CYS A 115 -2.83 -2.76 4.51
C CYS A 115 -1.30 -2.64 4.47
N VAL A 116 -0.74 -1.42 4.58
CA VAL A 116 0.70 -1.20 4.66
C VAL A 116 1.20 -1.43 6.09
N LEU A 117 0.41 -1.16 7.14
CA LEU A 117 0.87 -1.39 8.51
C LEU A 117 1.14 -2.89 8.76
N ILE A 118 0.31 -3.77 8.22
CA ILE A 118 0.57 -5.22 8.33
C ILE A 118 1.77 -5.61 7.47
N ALA A 119 1.91 -5.09 6.25
CA ALA A 119 3.06 -5.39 5.39
C ALA A 119 4.35 -4.69 5.86
N VAL A 120 4.27 -3.47 6.40
CA VAL A 120 5.43 -2.71 6.90
C VAL A 120 5.88 -3.20 8.28
N LEU A 121 5.00 -3.50 9.21
CA LEU A 121 5.37 -4.08 10.50
C LEU A 121 6.03 -5.45 10.31
N THR A 122 5.54 -6.27 9.38
CA THR A 122 6.16 -7.56 9.08
C THR A 122 7.45 -7.43 8.26
N TYR A 123 7.61 -6.36 7.47
CA TYR A 123 8.88 -6.05 6.79
C TYR A 123 9.94 -5.55 7.77
N PHE A 124 9.60 -4.70 8.74
CA PHE A 124 10.52 -4.29 9.81
C PHE A 124 10.90 -5.48 10.70
N TYR A 125 9.98 -6.35 11.04
CA TYR A 125 10.28 -7.55 11.82
C TYR A 125 11.26 -8.49 11.10
N LYS A 126 11.15 -8.60 9.75
CA LYS A 126 12.09 -9.39 8.94
C LYS A 126 13.44 -8.68 8.76
N LEU A 127 13.47 -7.35 8.72
CA LEU A 127 14.72 -6.56 8.72
C LEU A 127 15.48 -6.70 10.03
N ASP A 128 14.81 -6.69 11.18
CA ASP A 128 15.43 -6.92 12.48
C ASP A 128 16.01 -8.34 12.58
N SER A 129 15.33 -9.35 12.01
CA SER A 129 15.84 -10.72 11.91
C SER A 129 17.10 -10.80 11.03
N ILE A 130 17.09 -10.16 9.87
CA ILE A 130 18.23 -10.12 8.93
C ILE A 130 19.41 -9.33 9.54
N CYS A 131 19.14 -8.20 10.21
CA CYS A 131 20.16 -7.46 10.94
C CYS A 131 20.76 -8.29 12.09
N GLY A 132 19.96 -9.06 12.81
CA GLY A 132 20.41 -9.98 13.85
C GLY A 132 21.35 -11.06 13.30
N GLU A 133 20.96 -11.71 12.21
CA GLU A 133 21.79 -12.72 11.53
C GLU A 133 23.10 -12.14 10.98
N MET A 134 23.07 -10.93 10.41
CA MET A 134 24.29 -10.24 9.93
C MET A 134 25.24 -9.86 11.07
N THR A 135 24.72 -9.43 12.22
CA THR A 135 25.53 -9.12 13.40
C THR A 135 26.18 -10.36 13.98
N GLU A 136 25.46 -11.48 14.08
CA GLU A 136 26.05 -12.76 14.50
C GLU A 136 27.14 -13.26 13.53
N GLU A 137 26.93 -13.11 12.22
CA GLU A 137 27.90 -13.50 11.20
C GLU A 137 29.18 -12.64 11.24
N LEU A 138 29.03 -11.35 11.52
CA LEU A 138 30.16 -10.42 11.69
C LEU A 138 30.94 -10.67 13.00
N GLU A 139 30.25 -11.07 14.08
CA GLU A 139 30.93 -11.45 15.33
C GLU A 139 31.73 -12.77 15.20
N LYS A 140 31.19 -13.74 14.42
CA LYS A 140 31.90 -15.00 14.13
C LYS A 140 33.15 -14.82 13.26
N ARG A 141 33.27 -13.70 12.55
CA ARG A 141 34.44 -13.37 11.68
C ARG A 141 35.50 -12.49 12.37
N ARG A 142 35.27 -12.08 13.62
CA ARG A 142 36.27 -11.43 14.51
C ARG A 142 36.95 -12.46 15.41
#